data_60d54d91d20f2734867fab175884c686
#
_entry.id   60d54d91d20f2734867fab175884c686
#
_cell.length_a   1.000
_cell.length_b   1.000
_cell.length_c   1.000
_cell.angle_alpha   90.00
_cell.angle_beta   90.00
_cell.angle_gamma   90.00
#
_symmetry.space_group_name_H-M   'P 1'
#
loop_
_entity.id
_entity.type
_entity.pdbx_description
1 polymer ?
#
loop_
_entity_poly.entity_id
_entity_poly.type
_entity_poly.pdbx_seq_one_letter_code
_entity_poly.pdbx_strand_id
1 'polypeptide(L)'
;MKNFLYTLLLTLFTVQAHEFDFSELVKDQSESVVNIQSIRKVKLSQRSMNSFPEELFREFGFPFPEMDIPRQQERESISTGSGFVIDRNGYVITNYHVVQGADEVLVKFLDRREFKAEIVGMDELSDLALLKIESEDLDPVEIGDSDEVEQGDGVIAIGSPYNYDFSVTFGIISATGRGITSGQGIGDYVPYLQTDAAVNRGNSGGPLFNTDGEVIGINSQIFSRSGGNEGLAFAIPINIALEVVEQLKENGKFSRGYLGVQGGEVSSDLAEALGMDKPVGALVRAVVKDSAADNGGVKPGDVIVQVGSKEVIYFKDLQHTVGMTKPNTNLKLRLFRDGDYKNLYVKVGELPSLNQAEPETREPEVPDYPLGLQLENLNDEDSNEENLGVRVIQVTSNSPAFGEIFRGDIITKIKSSNITYDISNVEDFVDALDSFAVGDKIAIFGTREGSNFFVAVTVE
;
A
#
# COMPACT_ATOMS: atom_id res chain seq x y z
N MET A 1 -3.98 84.63 -18.30
CA MET A 1 -4.59 83.34 -18.58
C MET A 1 -3.44 82.33 -18.58
N LYS A 2 -3.34 81.51 -17.54
CA LYS A 2 -2.23 80.55 -17.35
C LYS A 2 -2.73 79.12 -17.85
N ASN A 3 -2.08 78.64 -18.88
CA ASN A 3 -2.34 77.27 -19.37
C ASN A 3 -1.62 76.31 -18.43
N PHE A 4 -2.40 75.51 -17.75
CA PHE A 4 -1.91 74.36 -16.94
C PHE A 4 -1.81 73.16 -17.84
N LEU A 5 -0.59 72.76 -18.18
CA LEU A 5 -0.30 71.55 -18.96
C LEU A 5 -0.22 70.36 -17.98
N TYR A 6 -1.23 69.51 -17.95
CA TYR A 6 -1.18 68.27 -17.20
C TYR A 6 -0.42 67.24 -18.03
N THR A 7 0.80 66.93 -17.63
CA THR A 7 1.55 65.80 -18.16
C THR A 7 1.10 64.56 -17.42
N LEU A 8 0.27 63.75 -18.07
CA LEU A 8 -0.15 62.42 -17.57
C LEU A 8 1.02 61.46 -17.76
N LEU A 9 1.72 61.11 -16.68
CA LEU A 9 2.79 60.12 -16.65
C LEU A 9 2.09 58.73 -16.64
N LEU A 10 1.96 58.11 -17.80
CA LEU A 10 1.51 56.72 -17.93
C LEU A 10 2.68 55.81 -17.55
N THR A 11 2.76 55.33 -16.31
CA THR A 11 3.64 54.25 -15.94
C THR A 11 3.04 52.95 -16.53
N LEU A 12 3.62 52.50 -17.62
CA LEU A 12 3.39 51.12 -18.10
C LEU A 12 3.98 50.15 -17.06
N PHE A 13 3.13 49.61 -16.22
CA PHE A 13 3.43 48.33 -15.56
C PHE A 13 3.42 47.25 -16.65
N THR A 14 4.56 46.86 -17.13
CA THR A 14 4.70 45.62 -17.87
C THR A 14 4.42 44.48 -16.86
N VAL A 15 3.22 43.95 -16.86
CA VAL A 15 2.96 42.63 -16.26
C VAL A 15 3.79 41.68 -17.10
N GLN A 16 4.96 41.28 -16.59
CA GLN A 16 5.68 40.13 -17.11
C GLN A 16 4.77 38.95 -16.79
N ALA A 17 4.04 38.43 -17.82
CA ALA A 17 3.47 37.10 -17.72
C ALA A 17 4.65 36.18 -17.43
N HIS A 18 4.66 35.53 -16.28
CA HIS A 18 5.57 34.42 -16.03
C HIS A 18 5.17 33.36 -17.03
N GLU A 19 5.91 33.22 -18.08
CA GLU A 19 5.83 32.12 -19.00
C GLU A 19 6.28 30.89 -18.20
N PHE A 20 5.40 29.91 -17.99
CA PHE A 20 5.75 28.63 -17.37
C PHE A 20 6.58 27.82 -18.36
N ASP A 21 7.86 28.16 -18.50
CA ASP A 21 8.82 27.42 -19.34
C ASP A 21 9.78 26.67 -18.42
N PHE A 22 9.60 25.35 -18.35
CA PHE A 22 10.45 24.45 -17.58
C PHE A 22 11.47 23.72 -18.43
N SER A 23 11.69 24.13 -19.68
CA SER A 23 12.55 23.40 -20.61
C SER A 23 14.01 23.31 -20.17
N GLU A 24 14.55 24.36 -19.54
CA GLU A 24 15.91 24.33 -18.97
C GLU A 24 15.97 23.38 -17.77
N LEU A 25 15.05 23.49 -16.81
CA LEU A 25 14.96 22.59 -15.67
C LEU A 25 14.85 21.11 -16.10
N VAL A 26 13.95 20.83 -17.04
CA VAL A 26 13.75 19.48 -17.57
C VAL A 26 15.02 18.94 -18.21
N LYS A 27 15.73 19.77 -18.98
CA LYS A 27 16.97 19.36 -19.64
C LYS A 27 18.05 19.01 -18.61
N ASP A 28 18.20 19.82 -17.57
CA ASP A 28 19.23 19.64 -16.56
C ASP A 28 18.91 18.43 -15.67
N GLN A 29 17.66 18.30 -15.22
CA GLN A 29 17.27 17.24 -14.28
C GLN A 29 17.06 15.86 -14.96
N SER A 30 16.74 15.83 -16.27
CA SER A 30 16.50 14.55 -16.97
C SER A 30 17.73 13.65 -17.06
N GLU A 31 18.95 14.19 -16.94
CA GLU A 31 20.19 13.41 -16.95
C GLU A 31 20.33 12.53 -15.69
N SER A 32 19.71 12.94 -14.58
CA SER A 32 19.71 12.23 -13.31
C SER A 32 18.56 11.25 -13.14
N VAL A 33 17.53 11.33 -14.01
CA VAL A 33 16.38 10.41 -14.01
C VAL A 33 16.68 9.18 -14.85
N VAL A 34 16.28 8.02 -14.37
CA VAL A 34 16.59 6.74 -15.02
C VAL A 34 15.34 5.89 -15.24
N ASN A 35 15.39 5.06 -16.28
CA ASN A 35 14.44 3.96 -16.46
C ASN A 35 14.93 2.72 -15.70
N ILE A 36 14.04 2.08 -14.98
CA ILE A 36 14.30 0.84 -14.24
C ILE A 36 13.61 -0.30 -14.98
N GLN A 37 14.37 -1.33 -15.34
CA GLN A 37 13.83 -2.58 -15.89
C GLN A 37 14.10 -3.72 -14.92
N SER A 38 13.03 -4.33 -14.44
CA SER A 38 13.08 -5.49 -13.55
C SER A 38 12.75 -6.74 -14.34
N ILE A 39 13.69 -7.68 -14.37
CA ILE A 39 13.58 -8.94 -15.12
C ILE A 39 13.32 -10.05 -14.12
N ARG A 40 12.22 -10.79 -14.32
CA ARG A 40 11.88 -11.98 -13.54
C ARG A 40 11.83 -13.20 -14.45
N LYS A 41 12.53 -14.27 -14.07
CA LYS A 41 12.52 -15.56 -14.77
C LYS A 41 11.39 -16.43 -14.24
N VAL A 42 10.31 -16.54 -15.00
CA VAL A 42 9.16 -17.37 -14.63
C VAL A 42 9.36 -18.78 -15.18
N LYS A 43 9.54 -19.74 -14.27
CA LYS A 43 9.49 -21.16 -14.62
C LYS A 43 8.05 -21.59 -14.80
N LEU A 44 7.61 -21.84 -16.02
CA LEU A 44 6.29 -22.42 -16.28
C LEU A 44 6.21 -23.82 -15.63
N SER A 45 5.49 -23.93 -14.54
CA SER A 45 5.17 -25.24 -13.97
C SER A 45 4.24 -25.99 -14.92
N GLN A 46 4.52 -27.26 -15.18
CA GLN A 46 3.76 -28.15 -16.10
C GLN A 46 2.26 -28.32 -15.75
N ARG A 47 1.78 -27.75 -14.66
CA ARG A 47 0.37 -27.88 -14.24
C ARG A 47 -0.63 -27.14 -15.13
N SER A 48 -0.21 -26.14 -15.89
CA SER A 48 -1.13 -25.33 -16.70
C SER A 48 -1.39 -25.87 -18.11
N MET A 49 -0.65 -26.88 -18.58
CA MET A 49 -0.83 -27.47 -19.91
C MET A 49 -1.56 -28.82 -19.91
N ASN A 50 -1.80 -29.43 -18.74
CA ASN A 50 -2.52 -30.70 -18.63
C ASN A 50 -4.06 -30.58 -18.55
N SER A 51 -4.62 -29.40 -18.78
CA SER A 51 -6.07 -29.19 -18.75
C SER A 51 -6.78 -29.39 -20.09
N PHE A 52 -6.09 -29.92 -21.11
CA PHE A 52 -6.80 -30.53 -22.21
C PHE A 52 -6.87 -32.05 -21.93
N PRO A 53 -8.07 -32.62 -21.69
CA PRO A 53 -8.18 -34.03 -21.39
C PRO A 53 -7.73 -34.86 -22.61
N GLU A 54 -6.68 -35.68 -22.42
CA GLU A 54 -6.21 -36.68 -23.38
C GLU A 54 -7.35 -37.56 -23.88
N GLU A 55 -8.38 -37.73 -23.06
CA GLU A 55 -9.62 -38.41 -23.34
C GLU A 55 -10.42 -37.83 -24.52
N LEU A 56 -10.43 -36.50 -24.69
CA LEU A 56 -11.16 -35.82 -25.77
C LEU A 56 -10.56 -36.14 -27.15
N PHE A 57 -9.23 -36.27 -27.27
CA PHE A 57 -8.57 -36.64 -28.52
C PHE A 57 -8.78 -38.14 -28.84
N ARG A 58 -8.86 -39.00 -27.84
CA ARG A 58 -9.14 -40.40 -27.98
C ARG A 58 -10.57 -40.65 -28.45
N GLU A 59 -11.53 -39.92 -27.96
CA GLU A 59 -12.95 -40.07 -28.28
C GLU A 59 -13.28 -39.60 -29.73
N PHE A 60 -12.51 -38.65 -30.26
CA PHE A 60 -12.69 -38.17 -31.64
C PHE A 60 -11.77 -38.85 -32.66
N GLY A 61 -10.98 -39.85 -32.27
CA GLY A 61 -10.20 -40.68 -33.21
C GLY A 61 -9.06 -39.97 -33.92
N PHE A 62 -8.61 -38.82 -33.40
CA PHE A 62 -7.45 -38.14 -33.93
C PHE A 62 -6.15 -38.68 -33.30
N PRO A 63 -5.09 -38.97 -34.12
CA PRO A 63 -3.81 -39.34 -33.56
C PRO A 63 -3.26 -38.15 -32.76
N PHE A 64 -2.85 -38.46 -31.54
CA PHE A 64 -2.15 -37.48 -30.69
C PHE A 64 -0.88 -37.02 -31.44
N PRO A 65 -0.70 -35.75 -31.79
CA PRO A 65 0.56 -35.35 -32.37
C PRO A 65 1.64 -35.54 -31.31
N GLU A 66 2.65 -36.38 -31.60
CA GLU A 66 3.92 -36.34 -30.85
C GLU A 66 4.51 -34.94 -31.03
N MET A 67 4.03 -33.98 -30.24
CA MET A 67 4.70 -32.70 -30.11
C MET A 67 5.93 -32.93 -29.25
N ASP A 68 7.10 -32.86 -29.89
CA ASP A 68 8.35 -32.56 -29.19
C ASP A 68 8.13 -31.29 -28.39
N ILE A 69 7.72 -31.43 -27.11
CA ILE A 69 7.56 -30.32 -26.20
C ILE A 69 8.96 -29.81 -25.90
N PRO A 70 9.34 -28.60 -26.35
CA PRO A 70 10.65 -28.05 -26.03
C PRO A 70 10.76 -27.99 -24.52
N ARG A 71 11.78 -28.64 -23.98
CA ARG A 71 12.12 -28.63 -22.56
C ARG A 71 12.26 -27.18 -22.09
N GLN A 72 11.45 -26.79 -21.10
CA GLN A 72 11.60 -25.61 -20.27
C GLN A 72 11.95 -24.32 -21.03
N GLN A 73 10.95 -23.63 -21.57
CA GLN A 73 11.12 -22.22 -21.89
C GLN A 73 10.96 -21.42 -20.58
N GLU A 74 12.06 -20.96 -20.03
CA GLU A 74 12.03 -19.85 -19.07
C GLU A 74 11.47 -18.64 -19.83
N ARG A 75 10.35 -18.09 -19.38
CA ARG A 75 9.85 -16.81 -19.87
C ARG A 75 10.34 -15.72 -18.95
N GLU A 76 10.97 -14.72 -19.54
CA GLU A 76 11.29 -13.49 -18.85
C GLU A 76 10.04 -12.60 -18.83
N SER A 77 9.67 -12.15 -17.63
CA SER A 77 8.68 -11.10 -17.43
C SER A 77 9.44 -9.82 -17.10
N ILE A 78 9.24 -8.78 -17.90
CA ILE A 78 9.88 -7.48 -17.71
C ILE A 78 8.83 -6.52 -17.15
N SER A 79 9.12 -5.92 -16.00
CA SER A 79 8.40 -4.78 -15.44
C SER A 79 9.26 -3.52 -15.59
N THR A 80 8.63 -2.38 -15.79
CA THR A 80 9.33 -1.11 -15.97
C THR A 80 8.81 -0.04 -15.03
N GLY A 81 9.73 0.79 -14.57
CA GLY A 81 9.48 1.97 -13.75
C GLY A 81 10.54 3.02 -13.98
N SER A 82 10.57 4.01 -13.12
CA SER A 82 11.57 5.07 -13.10
C SER A 82 12.35 5.06 -11.80
N GLY A 83 13.43 5.80 -11.76
CA GLY A 83 14.23 6.10 -10.59
C GLY A 83 15.04 7.36 -10.83
N PHE A 84 15.82 7.75 -9.85
CA PHE A 84 16.75 8.88 -9.98
C PHE A 84 17.99 8.70 -9.11
N VAL A 85 19.09 9.28 -9.57
CA VAL A 85 20.40 9.24 -8.88
C VAL A 85 20.39 10.24 -7.74
N ILE A 86 20.75 9.80 -6.52
CA ILE A 86 20.79 10.66 -5.33
C ILE A 86 22.18 11.06 -4.89
N ASP A 87 23.20 10.35 -5.34
CA ASP A 87 24.59 10.73 -5.07
C ASP A 87 25.56 10.26 -6.17
N ARG A 88 26.78 10.81 -6.15
CA ARG A 88 27.84 10.45 -7.13
C ARG A 88 28.41 9.06 -6.92
N ASN A 89 28.05 8.37 -5.83
CA ASN A 89 28.49 7.00 -5.58
C ASN A 89 27.63 5.97 -6.30
N GLY A 90 26.57 6.40 -7.02
CA GLY A 90 25.72 5.50 -7.80
C GLY A 90 24.53 4.92 -7.05
N TYR A 91 24.09 5.57 -5.99
CA TYR A 91 22.83 5.21 -5.35
C TYR A 91 21.66 5.78 -6.14
N VAL A 92 20.66 4.93 -6.39
CA VAL A 92 19.44 5.23 -7.13
C VAL A 92 18.23 4.87 -6.27
N ILE A 93 17.28 5.78 -6.15
CA ILE A 93 16.00 5.52 -5.49
C ILE A 93 14.95 5.13 -6.55
N THR A 94 14.11 4.16 -6.19
CA THR A 94 12.91 3.78 -6.94
C THR A 94 11.86 3.22 -5.97
N ASN A 95 10.70 2.79 -6.49
CA ASN A 95 9.70 2.12 -5.65
C ASN A 95 10.01 0.64 -5.43
N TYR A 96 9.57 0.12 -4.27
CA TYR A 96 9.61 -1.30 -3.93
C TYR A 96 8.89 -2.15 -4.99
N HIS A 97 7.65 -1.79 -5.35
CA HIS A 97 6.85 -2.56 -6.30
C HIS A 97 7.47 -2.63 -7.72
N VAL A 98 8.36 -1.70 -8.08
CA VAL A 98 9.08 -1.72 -9.37
C VAL A 98 10.09 -2.85 -9.42
N VAL A 99 10.76 -3.14 -8.30
CA VAL A 99 11.87 -4.13 -8.22
C VAL A 99 11.51 -5.38 -7.43
N GLN A 100 10.32 -5.46 -6.86
CA GLN A 100 9.87 -6.61 -6.08
C GLN A 100 9.99 -7.91 -6.84
N GLY A 101 10.75 -8.86 -6.30
CA GLY A 101 10.94 -10.20 -6.85
C GLY A 101 11.68 -10.24 -8.20
N ALA A 102 12.44 -9.20 -8.55
CA ALA A 102 13.31 -9.20 -9.71
C ALA A 102 14.51 -10.14 -9.50
N ASP A 103 14.85 -10.93 -10.52
CA ASP A 103 16.09 -11.70 -10.58
C ASP A 103 17.26 -10.82 -11.06
N GLU A 104 16.95 -9.79 -11.83
CA GLU A 104 17.91 -8.82 -12.35
C GLU A 104 17.26 -7.46 -12.51
N VAL A 105 18.00 -6.39 -12.19
CA VAL A 105 17.58 -5.00 -12.34
C VAL A 105 18.58 -4.28 -13.24
N LEU A 106 18.06 -3.62 -14.29
CA LEU A 106 18.83 -2.78 -15.20
C LEU A 106 18.39 -1.33 -15.04
N VAL A 107 19.35 -0.43 -14.96
CA VAL A 107 19.18 1.02 -14.89
C VAL A 107 19.65 1.63 -16.20
N LYS A 108 18.74 2.33 -16.91
CA LYS A 108 19.03 2.97 -18.21
C LYS A 108 18.91 4.48 -18.09
N PHE A 109 19.91 5.18 -18.55
CA PHE A 109 19.97 6.63 -18.63
C PHE A 109 19.40 7.18 -19.94
N LEU A 110 19.14 8.48 -19.99
CA LEU A 110 18.66 9.18 -21.18
C LEU A 110 19.67 9.07 -22.36
N ASP A 111 20.97 9.10 -22.07
CA ASP A 111 22.07 8.95 -23.04
C ASP A 111 22.30 7.50 -23.52
N ARG A 112 21.41 6.56 -23.09
CA ARG A 112 21.41 5.13 -23.42
C ARG A 112 22.48 4.30 -22.71
N ARG A 113 23.24 4.88 -21.76
CA ARG A 113 24.07 4.06 -20.87
C ARG A 113 23.16 3.13 -20.07
N GLU A 114 23.58 1.89 -19.92
CA GLU A 114 22.85 0.86 -19.19
C GLU A 114 23.76 0.20 -18.15
N PHE A 115 23.28 0.06 -16.94
CA PHE A 115 24.02 -0.54 -15.83
C PHE A 115 23.17 -1.62 -15.17
N LYS A 116 23.83 -2.71 -14.79
CA LYS A 116 23.23 -3.67 -13.87
C LYS A 116 23.27 -3.08 -12.45
N ALA A 117 22.11 -3.07 -11.78
CA ALA A 117 22.00 -2.58 -10.43
C ALA A 117 21.95 -3.72 -9.39
N GLU A 118 22.57 -3.48 -8.26
CA GLU A 118 22.40 -4.27 -7.05
C GLU A 118 21.28 -3.65 -6.20
N ILE A 119 20.40 -4.49 -5.65
CA ILE A 119 19.40 -4.04 -4.67
C ILE A 119 20.06 -3.99 -3.31
N VAL A 120 20.32 -2.78 -2.80
CA VAL A 120 20.93 -2.55 -1.48
C VAL A 120 19.96 -2.87 -0.36
N GLY A 121 18.69 -2.47 -0.53
CA GLY A 121 17.62 -2.74 0.41
C GLY A 121 16.27 -2.29 -0.12
N MET A 122 15.23 -2.81 0.51
CA MET A 122 13.85 -2.53 0.13
C MET A 122 12.97 -2.40 1.37
N ASP A 123 11.93 -1.56 1.27
CA ASP A 123 10.91 -1.41 2.29
C ASP A 123 9.52 -1.34 1.66
N GLU A 124 8.73 -2.38 1.90
CA GLU A 124 7.39 -2.54 1.34
C GLU A 124 6.41 -1.51 1.91
N LEU A 125 6.48 -1.23 3.21
CA LEU A 125 5.54 -0.35 3.90
C LEU A 125 5.70 1.13 3.55
N SER A 126 6.83 1.55 2.99
CA SER A 126 7.02 2.87 2.40
C SER A 126 7.04 2.84 0.87
N ASP A 127 6.97 1.66 0.25
CA ASP A 127 7.09 1.47 -1.21
C ASP A 127 8.41 2.04 -1.77
N LEU A 128 9.53 1.79 -1.08
CA LEU A 128 10.84 2.31 -1.45
C LEU A 128 11.85 1.19 -1.68
N ALA A 129 12.75 1.39 -2.63
CA ALA A 129 13.92 0.55 -2.87
C ALA A 129 15.15 1.42 -3.15
N LEU A 130 16.28 1.00 -2.61
CA LEU A 130 17.59 1.59 -2.86
C LEU A 130 18.41 0.65 -3.73
N LEU A 131 18.85 1.17 -4.87
CA LEU A 131 19.70 0.47 -5.82
C LEU A 131 21.10 1.05 -5.81
N LYS A 132 22.09 0.24 -6.24
CA LYS A 132 23.48 0.66 -6.43
C LYS A 132 23.95 0.27 -7.84
N ILE A 133 24.48 1.23 -8.55
CA ILE A 133 25.15 1.02 -9.84
C ILE A 133 26.62 1.42 -9.76
N GLU A 134 27.45 0.79 -10.55
CA GLU A 134 28.88 1.10 -10.67
C GLU A 134 29.07 2.06 -11.85
N SER A 135 29.23 3.36 -11.56
CA SER A 135 29.54 4.41 -12.52
C SER A 135 30.27 5.56 -11.82
N GLU A 136 31.21 6.18 -12.50
CA GLU A 136 32.03 7.29 -11.99
C GLU A 136 31.53 8.67 -12.47
N ASP A 137 30.64 8.70 -13.47
CA ASP A 137 30.17 9.92 -14.14
C ASP A 137 28.64 10.03 -13.96
N LEU A 138 28.26 10.51 -12.79
CA LEU A 138 26.86 10.65 -12.39
C LEU A 138 26.60 12.05 -11.83
N ASP A 139 25.54 12.67 -12.32
CA ASP A 139 25.01 13.90 -11.76
C ASP A 139 23.75 13.54 -10.91
N PRO A 140 23.80 13.75 -9.59
CA PRO A 140 22.65 13.50 -8.71
C PRO A 140 21.64 14.66 -8.83
N VAL A 141 20.37 14.34 -8.55
CA VAL A 141 19.33 15.37 -8.39
C VAL A 141 19.61 16.30 -7.21
N GLU A 142 19.07 17.52 -7.27
CA GLU A 142 18.99 18.40 -6.11
C GLU A 142 17.79 17.99 -5.24
N ILE A 143 18.00 17.92 -3.92
CA ILE A 143 16.99 17.48 -2.95
C ILE A 143 16.39 18.71 -2.29
N GLY A 144 15.06 18.85 -2.36
CA GLY A 144 14.30 19.88 -1.69
C GLY A 144 13.82 19.45 -0.30
N ASP A 145 12.90 20.22 0.27
CA ASP A 145 12.29 19.98 1.57
C ASP A 145 10.78 19.72 1.42
N SER A 146 10.36 18.47 1.63
CA SER A 146 8.94 18.10 1.53
C SER A 146 8.07 18.59 2.71
N ASP A 147 8.67 19.02 3.81
CA ASP A 147 7.94 19.56 4.95
C ASP A 147 7.52 21.04 4.71
N GLU A 148 8.16 21.74 3.75
CA GLU A 148 7.81 23.09 3.33
C GLU A 148 6.74 23.14 2.22
N VAL A 149 6.37 21.97 1.66
CA VAL A 149 5.42 21.87 0.55
C VAL A 149 4.00 22.23 0.99
N GLU A 150 3.38 23.15 0.26
CA GLU A 150 2.03 23.61 0.50
C GLU A 150 1.05 23.21 -0.64
N GLN A 151 -0.22 23.13 -0.29
CA GLN A 151 -1.28 22.92 -1.29
C GLN A 151 -1.35 24.09 -2.26
N GLY A 152 -1.23 23.81 -3.55
CA GLY A 152 -1.22 24.80 -4.63
C GLY A 152 0.16 25.01 -5.26
N ASP A 153 1.23 24.49 -4.65
CA ASP A 153 2.59 24.57 -5.22
C ASP A 153 2.66 23.85 -6.56
N GLY A 154 3.34 24.47 -7.53
CA GLY A 154 3.59 23.89 -8.84
C GLY A 154 4.58 22.73 -8.76
N VAL A 155 4.29 21.64 -9.46
CA VAL A 155 5.15 20.44 -9.45
C VAL A 155 5.31 19.83 -10.83
N ILE A 156 6.47 19.22 -11.05
CA ILE A 156 6.88 18.60 -12.31
C ILE A 156 7.23 17.12 -12.04
N ALA A 157 6.50 16.20 -12.66
CA ALA A 157 6.84 14.79 -12.60
C ALA A 157 7.63 14.41 -13.86
N ILE A 158 8.79 13.78 -13.67
CA ILE A 158 9.62 13.24 -14.74
C ILE A 158 9.70 11.72 -14.57
N GLY A 159 9.54 10.99 -15.68
CA GLY A 159 9.64 9.54 -15.67
C GLY A 159 9.76 8.98 -17.08
N SER A 160 9.92 7.66 -17.18
CA SER A 160 10.06 6.92 -18.44
C SER A 160 8.92 5.91 -18.62
N PRO A 161 7.69 6.37 -18.92
CA PRO A 161 6.53 5.50 -19.07
C PRO A 161 6.64 4.66 -20.35
N TYR A 162 6.19 3.40 -20.28
CA TYR A 162 6.02 2.50 -21.45
C TYR A 162 7.29 2.27 -22.33
N ASN A 163 8.49 2.38 -21.77
CA ASN A 163 9.75 2.38 -22.55
C ASN A 163 9.88 3.52 -23.57
N TYR A 164 9.07 4.57 -23.48
CA TYR A 164 9.28 5.80 -24.23
C TYR A 164 10.34 6.67 -23.54
N ASP A 165 11.09 7.39 -24.37
CA ASP A 165 12.05 8.37 -23.88
C ASP A 165 11.32 9.41 -23.02
N PHE A 166 11.74 9.53 -21.79
CA PHE A 166 11.29 10.46 -20.73
C PHE A 166 10.04 11.31 -21.02
N SER A 167 9.04 11.20 -20.15
CA SER A 167 7.84 12.03 -20.18
C SER A 167 7.85 12.99 -19.02
N VAL A 168 7.49 14.23 -19.30
CA VAL A 168 7.39 15.31 -18.34
C VAL A 168 5.93 15.74 -18.23
N THR A 169 5.44 15.86 -17.00
CA THR A 169 4.09 16.37 -16.74
C THR A 169 4.15 17.42 -15.64
N PHE A 170 3.28 18.44 -15.76
CA PHE A 170 3.15 19.54 -14.79
C PHE A 170 1.78 19.51 -14.15
N GLY A 171 1.70 19.86 -12.88
CA GLY A 171 0.50 19.99 -12.10
C GLY A 171 0.75 20.78 -10.81
N ILE A 172 -0.10 20.59 -9.82
CA ILE A 172 0.05 21.21 -8.50
C ILE A 172 -0.03 20.17 -7.39
N ILE A 173 0.42 20.53 -6.20
CA ILE A 173 0.10 19.80 -4.99
C ILE A 173 -1.38 20.02 -4.66
N SER A 174 -2.17 18.96 -4.77
CA SER A 174 -3.61 19.00 -4.48
C SER A 174 -3.91 18.84 -2.99
N ALA A 175 -3.06 18.11 -2.26
CA ALA A 175 -3.14 17.94 -0.80
C ALA A 175 -1.82 17.37 -0.25
N THR A 176 -1.58 17.58 1.05
CA THR A 176 -0.47 16.97 1.79
C THR A 176 -1.00 15.99 2.84
N GLY A 177 -0.15 15.04 3.26
CA GLY A 177 -0.48 14.11 4.36
C GLY A 177 -1.62 13.13 4.05
N ARG A 178 -1.81 12.73 2.78
CA ARG A 178 -2.86 11.77 2.41
C ARG A 178 -2.45 10.34 2.78
N GLY A 179 -3.24 9.67 3.62
CA GLY A 179 -3.17 8.22 3.78
C GLY A 179 -3.94 7.53 2.66
N ILE A 180 -3.35 6.51 2.06
CA ILE A 180 -4.00 5.66 1.07
C ILE A 180 -4.09 4.27 1.68
N THR A 181 -5.29 3.70 1.72
CA THR A 181 -5.46 2.31 2.14
C THR A 181 -5.50 1.46 0.88
N SER A 182 -4.39 0.84 0.54
CA SER A 182 -4.28 0.01 -0.68
C SER A 182 -4.94 -1.36 -0.52
N GLY A 183 -5.29 -1.74 0.71
CA GLY A 183 -5.78 -3.10 1.04
C GLY A 183 -4.71 -4.19 0.93
N GLN A 184 -3.50 -3.84 0.51
CA GLN A 184 -2.35 -4.74 0.37
C GLN A 184 -1.21 -4.40 1.33
N GLY A 185 -1.36 -3.36 2.17
CA GLY A 185 -0.36 -2.92 3.13
C GLY A 185 0.79 -2.09 2.54
N ILE A 186 0.94 -2.05 1.21
CA ILE A 186 2.01 -1.29 0.54
C ILE A 186 1.74 0.20 0.71
N GLY A 187 2.68 0.92 1.32
CA GLY A 187 2.61 2.38 1.48
C GLY A 187 1.66 2.86 2.59
N ASP A 188 1.10 1.99 3.42
CA ASP A 188 0.14 2.36 4.48
C ASP A 188 0.74 3.30 5.54
N TYR A 189 2.07 3.36 5.65
CA TYR A 189 2.79 4.22 6.60
C TYR A 189 3.25 5.56 5.98
N VAL A 190 2.83 5.90 4.76
CA VAL A 190 3.28 7.11 4.06
C VAL A 190 2.18 8.19 4.08
N PRO A 191 2.47 9.42 4.54
CA PRO A 191 1.61 10.59 4.40
C PRO A 191 1.86 11.23 3.03
N TYR A 192 1.28 10.69 1.97
CA TYR A 192 1.53 11.07 0.60
C TYR A 192 1.26 12.55 0.29
N LEU A 193 2.06 13.10 -0.62
CA LEU A 193 1.73 14.29 -1.39
C LEU A 193 0.77 13.87 -2.51
N GLN A 194 -0.40 14.51 -2.58
CA GLN A 194 -1.35 14.30 -3.67
C GLN A 194 -1.13 15.36 -4.73
N THR A 195 -1.08 14.97 -6.01
CA THR A 195 -0.93 15.88 -7.16
C THR A 195 -1.87 15.51 -8.30
N ASP A 196 -2.20 16.48 -9.15
CA ASP A 196 -2.89 16.29 -10.42
C ASP A 196 -1.93 16.21 -11.63
N ALA A 197 -0.62 16.37 -11.40
CA ALA A 197 0.38 16.05 -12.40
C ALA A 197 0.17 14.62 -12.91
N ALA A 198 0.17 14.44 -14.24
CA ALA A 198 -0.20 13.16 -14.83
C ALA A 198 0.87 12.09 -14.56
N VAL A 199 0.60 11.19 -13.64
CA VAL A 199 1.41 9.99 -13.35
C VAL A 199 0.73 8.78 -13.98
N ASN A 200 1.46 8.00 -14.76
CA ASN A 200 1.02 6.77 -15.39
C ASN A 200 2.02 5.65 -15.14
N ARG A 201 1.66 4.41 -15.53
CA ARG A 201 2.58 3.27 -15.44
C ARG A 201 3.90 3.57 -16.11
N GLY A 202 5.00 3.40 -15.38
CA GLY A 202 6.36 3.73 -15.79
C GLY A 202 6.91 4.99 -15.13
N ASN A 203 6.08 5.93 -14.65
CA ASN A 203 6.55 7.07 -13.86
C ASN A 203 6.78 6.71 -12.39
N SER A 204 6.26 5.57 -11.91
CA SER A 204 6.48 5.09 -10.55
C SER A 204 7.97 4.95 -10.26
N GLY A 205 8.42 5.47 -9.11
CA GLY A 205 9.81 5.56 -8.68
C GLY A 205 10.56 6.79 -9.20
N GLY A 206 10.01 7.51 -10.19
CA GLY A 206 10.58 8.75 -10.69
C GLY A 206 10.35 9.94 -9.75
N PRO A 207 11.16 11.01 -9.88
CA PRO A 207 11.06 12.18 -9.01
C PRO A 207 9.83 13.03 -9.32
N LEU A 208 9.34 13.70 -8.26
CA LEU A 208 8.44 14.84 -8.32
C LEU A 208 9.25 16.06 -7.89
N PHE A 209 9.46 16.99 -8.80
CA PHE A 209 10.21 18.22 -8.58
C PHE A 209 9.28 19.37 -8.19
N ASN A 210 9.80 20.34 -7.42
CA ASN A 210 9.24 21.67 -7.35
C ASN A 210 9.61 22.50 -8.59
N THR A 211 9.18 23.75 -8.65
CA THR A 211 9.49 24.66 -9.77
C THR A 211 10.93 25.18 -9.79
N ASP A 212 11.68 24.98 -8.71
CA ASP A 212 13.11 25.33 -8.61
C ASP A 212 14.03 24.19 -9.05
N GLY A 213 13.47 23.01 -9.36
CA GLY A 213 14.22 21.84 -9.84
C GLY A 213 14.69 20.91 -8.73
N GLU A 214 14.18 21.06 -7.53
CA GLU A 214 14.51 20.21 -6.39
C GLU A 214 13.48 19.08 -6.24
N VAL A 215 13.92 17.88 -5.91
CA VAL A 215 13.04 16.74 -5.67
C VAL A 215 12.36 16.88 -4.32
N ILE A 216 11.02 16.98 -4.32
CA ILE A 216 10.18 17.04 -3.12
C ILE A 216 9.42 15.75 -2.87
N GLY A 217 9.41 14.82 -3.82
CA GLY A 217 8.70 13.55 -3.67
C GLY A 217 9.09 12.51 -4.70
N ILE A 218 8.57 11.28 -4.52
CA ILE A 218 8.77 10.14 -5.40
C ILE A 218 7.40 9.67 -5.87
N ASN A 219 7.15 9.70 -7.17
CA ASN A 219 5.90 9.22 -7.75
C ASN A 219 5.72 7.74 -7.42
N SER A 220 4.59 7.36 -6.84
CA SER A 220 4.34 5.98 -6.39
C SER A 220 3.05 5.41 -6.97
N GLN A 221 1.91 5.93 -6.59
CA GLN A 221 0.60 5.35 -6.88
C GLN A 221 -0.35 6.33 -7.55
N ILE A 222 -1.35 5.81 -8.25
CA ILE A 222 -2.50 6.57 -8.75
C ILE A 222 -3.79 5.95 -8.24
N PHE A 223 -4.78 6.78 -7.96
CA PHE A 223 -6.15 6.30 -7.84
C PHE A 223 -6.78 6.28 -9.23
N SER A 224 -7.16 5.11 -9.74
CA SER A 224 -7.68 4.96 -11.09
C SER A 224 -8.68 3.81 -11.17
N ARG A 225 -9.78 4.04 -11.85
CA ARG A 225 -10.78 3.02 -12.20
C ARG A 225 -10.49 2.39 -13.56
N SER A 226 -9.83 3.14 -14.45
CA SER A 226 -9.53 2.73 -15.82
C SER A 226 -8.11 2.19 -16.01
N GLY A 227 -7.25 2.35 -14.98
CA GLY A 227 -5.81 2.01 -15.02
C GLY A 227 -4.92 3.13 -15.55
N GLY A 228 -5.48 4.27 -15.97
CA GLY A 228 -4.76 5.49 -16.36
C GLY A 228 -4.94 6.62 -15.34
N ASN A 229 -4.22 7.73 -15.52
CA ASN A 229 -4.35 8.91 -14.67
C ASN A 229 -5.77 9.52 -14.75
N GLU A 230 -6.37 9.79 -13.60
CA GLU A 230 -7.68 10.45 -13.45
C GLU A 230 -7.56 11.73 -12.61
N GLY A 231 -6.38 12.34 -12.52
CA GLY A 231 -6.10 13.56 -11.75
C GLY A 231 -5.84 13.30 -10.27
N LEU A 232 -5.61 12.05 -9.88
CA LEU A 232 -5.30 11.65 -8.51
C LEU A 232 -4.03 10.80 -8.49
N ALA A 233 -2.88 11.46 -8.35
CA ALA A 233 -1.59 10.83 -8.20
C ALA A 233 -1.01 11.12 -6.81
N PHE A 234 -0.13 10.24 -6.35
CA PHE A 234 0.43 10.25 -5.01
C PHE A 234 1.93 10.05 -5.06
N ALA A 235 2.65 10.91 -4.37
CA ALA A 235 4.10 10.86 -4.25
C ALA A 235 4.51 10.70 -2.78
N ILE A 236 5.53 9.90 -2.54
CA ILE A 236 6.17 9.72 -1.23
C ILE A 236 6.98 10.99 -0.96
N PRO A 237 6.79 11.70 0.18
CA PRO A 237 7.58 12.87 0.53
C PRO A 237 9.07 12.55 0.59
N ILE A 238 9.92 13.43 0.05
CA ILE A 238 11.36 13.16 -0.06
C ILE A 238 12.04 13.02 1.31
N ASN A 239 11.65 13.80 2.31
CA ASN A 239 12.24 13.74 3.65
C ASN A 239 12.06 12.34 4.27
N ILE A 240 10.87 11.74 4.09
CA ILE A 240 10.58 10.37 4.53
C ILE A 240 11.43 9.36 3.75
N ALA A 241 11.52 9.55 2.44
CA ALA A 241 12.31 8.66 1.60
C ALA A 241 13.79 8.66 2.01
N LEU A 242 14.37 9.81 2.34
CA LEU A 242 15.76 9.91 2.78
C LEU A 242 16.00 9.21 4.13
N GLU A 243 15.08 9.34 5.10
CA GLU A 243 15.19 8.61 6.37
C GLU A 243 15.16 7.08 6.17
N VAL A 244 14.31 6.60 5.26
CA VAL A 244 14.26 5.18 4.91
C VAL A 244 15.54 4.75 4.20
N VAL A 245 15.97 5.50 3.20
CA VAL A 245 17.16 5.22 2.38
C VAL A 245 18.43 5.14 3.23
N GLU A 246 18.60 6.03 4.23
CA GLU A 246 19.73 6.00 5.13
C GLU A 246 19.83 4.63 5.86
N GLN A 247 18.71 4.13 6.39
CA GLN A 247 18.68 2.82 7.05
C GLN A 247 18.83 1.66 6.06
N LEU A 248 18.26 1.76 4.85
CA LEU A 248 18.48 0.75 3.80
C LEU A 248 19.95 0.66 3.43
N LYS A 249 20.66 1.80 3.36
CA LYS A 249 22.09 1.87 3.05
C LYS A 249 22.95 1.26 4.16
N GLU A 250 22.60 1.48 5.43
CA GLU A 250 23.34 0.98 6.57
C GLU A 250 23.05 -0.49 6.91
N ASN A 251 21.79 -0.91 6.82
CA ASN A 251 21.31 -2.16 7.39
C ASN A 251 20.60 -3.08 6.37
N GLY A 252 20.39 -2.64 5.13
CA GLY A 252 19.64 -3.35 4.11
C GLY A 252 18.12 -3.42 4.36
N LYS A 253 17.66 -2.91 5.49
CA LYS A 253 16.24 -2.89 5.89
C LYS A 253 15.91 -1.66 6.71
N PHE A 254 14.64 -1.27 6.70
CA PHE A 254 14.11 -0.21 7.56
C PHE A 254 13.41 -0.81 8.79
N SER A 255 13.79 -0.36 10.00
CA SER A 255 13.18 -0.80 11.26
C SER A 255 12.17 0.21 11.74
N ARG A 256 10.90 -0.19 11.82
CA ARG A 256 9.80 0.68 12.25
C ARG A 256 9.53 0.60 13.75
N GLY A 257 9.16 1.75 14.29
CA GLY A 257 8.59 1.81 15.63
C GLY A 257 7.20 1.18 15.69
N TYR A 258 6.88 0.60 16.85
CA TYR A 258 5.61 -0.06 17.11
C TYR A 258 5.11 0.22 18.52
N LEU A 259 3.84 0.59 18.65
CA LEU A 259 3.19 0.76 19.95
C LEU A 259 2.38 -0.47 20.37
N GLY A 260 1.75 -1.15 19.44
CA GLY A 260 0.83 -2.26 19.73
C GLY A 260 -0.56 -1.76 20.15
N VAL A 261 -1.09 -0.77 19.43
CA VAL A 261 -2.48 -0.29 19.58
C VAL A 261 -3.28 -0.64 18.33
N GLN A 262 -4.52 -1.01 18.54
CA GLN A 262 -5.54 -1.11 17.49
C GLN A 262 -6.54 0.02 17.72
N GLY A 263 -6.96 0.69 16.66
CA GLY A 263 -7.81 1.86 16.85
C GLY A 263 -8.42 2.39 15.56
N GLY A 264 -8.76 3.66 15.58
CA GLY A 264 -9.35 4.35 14.43
C GLY A 264 -9.61 5.81 14.71
N GLU A 265 -10.41 6.40 13.83
CA GLU A 265 -10.77 7.82 13.90
C GLU A 265 -11.74 8.12 15.05
N VAL A 266 -11.68 9.35 15.54
CA VAL A 266 -12.63 9.89 16.52
C VAL A 266 -13.78 10.54 15.74
N SER A 267 -14.98 9.98 15.82
CA SER A 267 -16.17 10.61 15.23
C SER A 267 -16.66 11.79 16.09
N SER A 268 -17.47 12.68 15.51
CA SER A 268 -18.06 13.81 16.23
C SER A 268 -18.89 13.35 17.43
N ASP A 269 -19.70 12.30 17.26
CA ASP A 269 -20.55 11.75 18.32
C ASP A 269 -19.70 11.16 19.45
N LEU A 270 -18.58 10.51 19.12
CA LEU A 270 -17.65 9.96 20.09
C LEU A 270 -16.93 11.07 20.86
N ALA A 271 -16.48 12.12 20.18
CA ALA A 271 -15.83 13.28 20.81
C ALA A 271 -16.78 13.94 21.84
N GLU A 272 -18.04 14.13 21.47
CA GLU A 272 -19.08 14.67 22.38
C GLU A 272 -19.30 13.74 23.58
N ALA A 273 -19.44 12.43 23.34
CA ALA A 273 -19.64 11.44 24.41
C ALA A 273 -18.45 11.36 25.38
N LEU A 274 -17.23 11.58 24.90
CA LEU A 274 -16.02 11.61 25.72
C LEU A 274 -15.79 12.99 26.39
N GLY A 275 -16.51 14.04 25.99
CA GLY A 275 -16.32 15.40 26.48
C GLY A 275 -15.13 16.13 25.83
N MET A 276 -14.78 15.78 24.62
CA MET A 276 -13.72 16.43 23.83
C MET A 276 -14.29 17.64 23.05
N ASP A 277 -13.52 18.72 22.96
CA ASP A 277 -13.92 19.93 22.21
C ASP A 277 -13.98 19.72 20.68
N LYS A 278 -13.19 18.77 20.17
CA LYS A 278 -13.05 18.50 18.71
C LYS A 278 -12.87 17.00 18.46
N PRO A 279 -13.36 16.50 17.31
CA PRO A 279 -13.17 15.11 16.89
C PRO A 279 -11.78 14.92 16.26
N VAL A 280 -10.73 14.99 17.08
CA VAL A 280 -9.33 14.84 16.65
C VAL A 280 -8.62 13.80 17.50
N GLY A 281 -7.61 13.14 16.90
CA GLY A 281 -6.78 12.17 17.58
C GLY A 281 -7.04 10.74 17.14
N ALA A 282 -6.20 9.85 17.64
CA ALA A 282 -6.27 8.42 17.41
C ALA A 282 -6.96 7.70 18.58
N LEU A 283 -8.17 7.19 18.36
CA LEU A 283 -8.88 6.37 19.33
C LEU A 283 -8.18 5.02 19.49
N VAL A 284 -7.84 4.64 20.70
CA VAL A 284 -7.36 3.30 21.07
C VAL A 284 -8.55 2.41 21.40
N ARG A 285 -8.82 1.41 20.54
CA ARG A 285 -9.89 0.41 20.77
C ARG A 285 -9.37 -0.80 21.53
N ALA A 286 -8.15 -1.23 21.23
CA ALA A 286 -7.49 -2.33 21.91
C ALA A 286 -5.99 -2.08 22.04
N VAL A 287 -5.39 -2.69 23.05
CA VAL A 287 -3.94 -2.68 23.29
C VAL A 287 -3.44 -4.11 23.27
N VAL A 288 -2.39 -4.36 22.48
CA VAL A 288 -1.75 -5.67 22.40
C VAL A 288 -1.01 -5.94 23.70
N LYS A 289 -1.28 -7.07 24.31
CA LYS A 289 -0.65 -7.48 25.57
C LYS A 289 0.88 -7.52 25.45
N ASP A 290 1.59 -7.09 26.48
CA ASP A 290 3.05 -7.02 26.55
C ASP A 290 3.70 -6.09 25.50
N SER A 291 2.90 -5.31 24.75
CA SER A 291 3.40 -4.32 23.80
C SER A 291 3.99 -3.06 24.48
N ALA A 292 4.57 -2.19 23.67
CA ALA A 292 5.06 -0.89 24.11
C ALA A 292 3.94 -0.03 24.75
N ALA A 293 2.76 -0.03 24.16
CA ALA A 293 1.58 0.69 24.66
C ALA A 293 1.09 0.13 25.99
N ASP A 294 1.01 -1.19 26.12
CA ASP A 294 0.61 -1.88 27.36
C ASP A 294 1.58 -1.56 28.52
N ASN A 295 2.88 -1.75 28.27
CA ASN A 295 3.93 -1.42 29.22
C ASN A 295 3.98 0.08 29.58
N GLY A 296 3.60 0.95 28.63
CA GLY A 296 3.52 2.41 28.82
C GLY A 296 2.24 2.89 29.51
N GLY A 297 1.28 1.98 29.77
CA GLY A 297 0.03 2.29 30.48
C GLY A 297 -1.05 2.94 29.60
N VAL A 298 -0.98 2.76 28.27
CA VAL A 298 -2.07 3.10 27.34
C VAL A 298 -3.21 2.11 27.55
N LYS A 299 -4.44 2.57 27.43
CA LYS A 299 -5.64 1.75 27.68
C LYS A 299 -6.65 1.89 26.55
N PRO A 300 -7.51 0.87 26.34
CA PRO A 300 -8.70 1.04 25.52
C PRO A 300 -9.54 2.21 26.00
N GLY A 301 -10.04 3.03 25.07
CA GLY A 301 -10.79 4.26 25.36
C GLY A 301 -9.93 5.53 25.41
N ASP A 302 -8.59 5.43 25.38
CA ASP A 302 -7.73 6.60 25.23
C ASP A 302 -7.87 7.20 23.84
N VAL A 303 -7.74 8.53 23.74
CA VAL A 303 -7.57 9.22 22.47
C VAL A 303 -6.19 9.89 22.46
N ILE A 304 -5.27 9.38 21.63
CA ILE A 304 -3.93 9.95 21.51
C ILE A 304 -4.01 11.18 20.59
N VAL A 305 -3.69 12.36 21.14
CA VAL A 305 -3.81 13.65 20.45
C VAL A 305 -2.45 14.27 20.09
N GLN A 306 -1.33 13.73 20.60
CA GLN A 306 0.00 14.21 20.29
C GLN A 306 1.04 13.12 20.54
N VAL A 307 2.04 13.03 19.65
CA VAL A 307 3.19 12.12 19.72
C VAL A 307 4.47 12.96 19.58
N GLY A 308 5.28 13.01 20.64
CA GLY A 308 6.43 13.91 20.69
C GLY A 308 5.99 15.37 20.57
N SER A 309 6.42 16.07 19.51
CA SER A 309 6.00 17.43 19.16
C SER A 309 4.88 17.48 18.12
N LYS A 310 4.57 16.34 17.45
CA LYS A 310 3.60 16.29 16.35
C LYS A 310 2.19 16.10 16.89
N GLU A 311 1.24 16.90 16.42
CA GLU A 311 -0.19 16.71 16.69
C GLU A 311 -0.71 15.50 15.92
N VAL A 312 -1.66 14.78 16.52
CA VAL A 312 -2.38 13.65 15.91
C VAL A 312 -3.81 14.12 15.66
N ILE A 313 -4.14 14.34 14.40
CA ILE A 313 -5.48 14.70 13.96
C ILE A 313 -6.27 13.44 13.57
N TYR A 314 -5.60 12.52 12.84
CA TYR A 314 -6.14 11.27 12.34
C TYR A 314 -5.36 10.07 12.90
N PHE A 315 -5.98 8.91 12.90
CA PHE A 315 -5.31 7.68 13.35
C PHE A 315 -4.03 7.37 12.55
N LYS A 316 -4.02 7.68 11.26
CA LYS A 316 -2.84 7.52 10.39
C LYS A 316 -1.65 8.39 10.82
N ASP A 317 -1.88 9.56 11.42
CA ASP A 317 -0.80 10.43 11.90
C ASP A 317 -0.04 9.76 13.06
N LEU A 318 -0.77 9.03 13.91
CA LEU A 318 -0.17 8.18 14.94
C LEU A 318 0.67 7.05 14.31
N GLN A 319 0.10 6.33 13.35
CA GLN A 319 0.79 5.21 12.69
C GLN A 319 2.07 5.68 12.02
N HIS A 320 2.00 6.77 11.24
CA HIS A 320 3.15 7.36 10.58
C HIS A 320 4.22 7.80 11.59
N THR A 321 3.84 8.66 12.57
CA THR A 321 4.82 9.23 13.51
C THR A 321 5.51 8.15 14.34
N VAL A 322 4.75 7.13 14.78
CA VAL A 322 5.32 6.00 15.51
C VAL A 322 6.18 5.14 14.59
N GLY A 323 5.70 4.84 13.38
CA GLY A 323 6.42 4.00 12.40
C GLY A 323 7.78 4.58 12.01
N MET A 324 7.91 5.90 11.91
CA MET A 324 9.18 6.59 11.64
C MET A 324 10.07 6.75 12.88
N THR A 325 9.53 6.52 14.09
CA THR A 325 10.32 6.60 15.31
C THR A 325 11.21 5.36 15.47
N LYS A 326 12.52 5.56 15.66
CA LYS A 326 13.46 4.45 15.87
C LYS A 326 13.04 3.59 17.08
N PRO A 327 13.04 2.25 16.97
CA PRO A 327 12.78 1.36 18.09
C PRO A 327 13.66 1.67 19.30
N ASN A 328 13.14 1.39 20.49
CA ASN A 328 13.77 1.71 21.78
C ASN A 328 13.84 3.20 22.16
N THR A 329 13.29 4.10 21.37
CA THR A 329 13.16 5.52 21.72
C THR A 329 12.07 5.71 22.77
N ASN A 330 12.31 6.56 23.78
CA ASN A 330 11.28 6.98 24.72
C ASN A 330 10.45 8.10 24.09
N LEU A 331 9.20 7.79 23.78
CA LEU A 331 8.27 8.68 23.10
C LEU A 331 7.24 9.25 24.08
N LYS A 332 7.06 10.55 24.09
CA LYS A 332 6.03 11.20 24.88
C LYS A 332 4.72 11.16 24.10
N LEU A 333 3.68 10.58 24.71
CA LEU A 333 2.31 10.60 24.22
C LEU A 333 1.47 11.56 25.08
N ARG A 334 0.72 12.44 24.45
CA ARG A 334 -0.36 13.18 25.11
C ARG A 334 -1.67 12.56 24.67
N LEU A 335 -2.46 12.12 25.62
CA LEU A 335 -3.73 11.48 25.37
C LEU A 335 -4.85 12.08 26.23
N PHE A 336 -6.08 11.93 25.76
CA PHE A 336 -7.29 12.27 26.48
C PHE A 336 -7.88 10.99 27.08
N ARG A 337 -8.15 11.00 28.38
CA ARG A 337 -8.69 9.88 29.16
C ARG A 337 -9.54 10.42 30.32
N ASP A 338 -10.77 9.93 30.48
CA ASP A 338 -11.67 10.26 31.59
C ASP A 338 -11.92 11.79 31.74
N GLY A 339 -12.03 12.52 30.62
CA GLY A 339 -12.28 13.97 30.62
C GLY A 339 -11.02 14.85 30.75
N ASP A 340 -9.83 14.26 30.94
CA ASP A 340 -8.58 14.98 31.17
C ASP A 340 -7.46 14.62 30.20
N TYR A 341 -6.56 15.59 29.92
CA TYR A 341 -5.34 15.33 29.18
C TYR A 341 -4.24 14.76 30.08
N LYS A 342 -3.64 13.64 29.68
CA LYS A 342 -2.55 12.97 30.40
C LYS A 342 -1.32 12.81 29.50
N ASN A 343 -0.14 12.83 30.08
CA ASN A 343 1.11 12.54 29.38
C ASN A 343 1.63 11.19 29.86
N LEU A 344 1.94 10.31 28.89
CA LEU A 344 2.62 9.03 29.12
C LEU A 344 3.97 9.05 28.39
N TYR A 345 4.91 8.26 28.89
CA TYR A 345 6.19 8.01 28.24
C TYR A 345 6.25 6.53 27.88
N VAL A 346 6.36 6.24 26.59
CA VAL A 346 6.33 4.88 26.09
C VAL A 346 7.63 4.58 25.39
N LYS A 347 8.27 3.47 25.73
CA LYS A 347 9.44 2.97 25.03
C LYS A 347 8.97 2.23 23.79
N VAL A 348 9.15 2.84 22.61
CA VAL A 348 8.71 2.30 21.31
C VAL A 348 9.35 0.93 21.06
N GLY A 349 8.53 -0.06 20.73
CA GLY A 349 8.98 -1.38 20.26
C GLY A 349 9.38 -1.36 18.80
N GLU A 350 9.84 -2.49 18.28
CA GLU A 350 10.04 -2.72 16.84
C GLU A 350 8.79 -3.38 16.26
N LEU A 351 8.34 -2.91 15.09
CA LEU A 351 7.25 -3.53 14.36
C LEU A 351 7.66 -4.97 14.01
N PRO A 352 6.91 -5.99 14.44
CA PRO A 352 7.20 -7.37 14.06
C PRO A 352 7.27 -7.49 12.53
N SER A 353 8.34 -8.11 12.01
CA SER A 353 8.42 -8.40 10.58
C SER A 353 7.22 -9.25 10.20
N LEU A 354 6.54 -8.94 9.10
CA LEU A 354 5.44 -9.75 8.55
C LEU A 354 5.87 -11.22 8.34
N ASN A 355 7.19 -11.47 8.22
CA ASN A 355 7.81 -12.81 8.18
C ASN A 355 8.22 -13.37 9.53
N GLN A 356 8.08 -12.58 10.62
CA GLN A 356 8.22 -12.95 12.02
C GLN A 356 6.88 -12.78 12.76
N ALA A 357 5.75 -12.93 12.09
CA ALA A 357 4.70 -13.65 12.76
C ALA A 357 5.44 -14.82 13.41
N GLU A 358 5.47 -14.89 14.76
CA GLU A 358 5.93 -16.09 15.49
C GLU A 358 5.50 -17.27 14.66
N PRO A 359 6.33 -18.36 14.60
CA PRO A 359 5.82 -19.55 14.01
C PRO A 359 4.49 -19.74 14.75
N GLU A 360 3.42 -19.25 14.13
CA GLU A 360 2.09 -19.72 14.46
C GLU A 360 2.37 -21.19 14.58
N THR A 361 2.27 -21.69 15.81
CA THR A 361 2.14 -23.13 15.99
C THR A 361 1.34 -23.52 14.80
N ARG A 362 1.98 -24.21 13.80
CA ARG A 362 1.34 -24.61 12.56
C ARG A 362 -0.05 -24.99 12.96
N GLU A 363 -0.97 -24.07 12.79
CA GLU A 363 -2.38 -24.44 12.76
C GLU A 363 -2.38 -25.54 11.70
N PRO A 364 -2.88 -26.73 12.03
CA PRO A 364 -2.95 -27.80 11.07
C PRO A 364 -3.50 -27.16 9.81
N GLU A 365 -2.86 -27.38 8.65
CA GLU A 365 -3.29 -26.85 7.37
C GLU A 365 -4.80 -26.98 7.33
N VAL A 366 -5.49 -25.86 7.60
CA VAL A 366 -6.96 -25.86 7.61
C VAL A 366 -7.31 -26.03 6.15
N PRO A 367 -7.95 -27.13 5.78
CA PRO A 367 -8.26 -27.41 4.39
C PRO A 367 -9.03 -26.24 3.79
N ASP A 368 -8.71 -25.87 2.56
CA ASP A 368 -9.49 -24.92 1.79
C ASP A 368 -10.80 -25.63 1.43
N TYR A 369 -11.88 -25.24 2.12
CA TYR A 369 -13.18 -25.86 1.90
C TYR A 369 -13.86 -25.26 0.65
N PRO A 370 -14.86 -25.95 0.07
CA PRO A 370 -15.64 -25.43 -1.03
C PRO A 370 -16.12 -24.00 -0.77
N LEU A 371 -16.28 -23.20 -1.81
CA LEU A 371 -16.57 -21.76 -1.80
C LEU A 371 -15.40 -20.87 -1.37
N GLY A 372 -14.18 -21.42 -1.22
CA GLY A 372 -12.98 -20.68 -0.80
C GLY A 372 -13.06 -20.13 0.62
N LEU A 373 -13.71 -20.86 1.51
CA LEU A 373 -13.80 -20.55 2.93
C LEU A 373 -12.80 -21.38 3.72
N GLN A 374 -12.14 -20.78 4.68
CA GLN A 374 -11.46 -21.49 5.77
C GLN A 374 -12.31 -21.37 7.02
N LEU A 375 -12.60 -22.51 7.65
CA LEU A 375 -13.57 -22.63 8.72
C LEU A 375 -12.96 -23.31 9.95
N GLU A 376 -13.43 -22.92 11.12
CA GLU A 376 -13.13 -23.57 12.39
C GLU A 376 -14.42 -23.89 13.16
N ASN A 377 -14.38 -24.96 13.96
CA ASN A 377 -15.46 -25.25 14.90
C ASN A 377 -15.48 -24.20 16.02
N LEU A 378 -16.67 -23.85 16.48
CA LEU A 378 -16.81 -23.00 17.66
C LEU A 378 -16.27 -23.71 18.91
N ASN A 379 -15.48 -23.00 19.74
CA ASN A 379 -15.00 -23.52 21.01
C ASN A 379 -16.12 -23.59 22.04
N ASP A 380 -15.97 -24.44 23.08
CA ASP A 380 -16.98 -24.64 24.15
C ASP A 380 -17.38 -23.34 24.87
N GLU A 381 -16.55 -22.31 24.87
CA GLU A 381 -16.86 -21.00 25.45
C GLU A 381 -17.75 -20.14 24.54
N ASP A 382 -17.72 -20.37 23.23
CA ASP A 382 -18.50 -19.64 22.21
C ASP A 382 -19.78 -20.40 21.82
N SER A 383 -19.89 -21.69 22.19
CA SER A 383 -21.02 -22.57 21.91
C SER A 383 -22.02 -22.56 23.08
N ASN A 384 -23.12 -21.84 22.91
CA ASN A 384 -24.32 -21.99 23.76
C ASN A 384 -25.38 -22.75 22.98
N GLU A 385 -26.42 -23.30 23.66
CA GLU A 385 -27.53 -24.02 22.99
C GLU A 385 -28.21 -23.21 21.86
N GLU A 386 -27.95 -21.88 21.75
CA GLU A 386 -28.44 -20.98 20.71
C GLU A 386 -27.39 -20.67 19.62
N ASN A 387 -26.11 -21.02 19.82
CA ASN A 387 -25.00 -20.70 18.91
C ASN A 387 -24.28 -21.98 18.44
N LEU A 388 -24.93 -22.78 17.64
CA LEU A 388 -24.30 -23.85 16.85
C LEU A 388 -23.85 -23.25 15.51
N GLY A 389 -22.72 -23.69 14.97
CA GLY A 389 -22.22 -23.23 13.66
C GLY A 389 -20.73 -23.37 13.48
N VAL A 390 -20.24 -22.83 12.38
CA VAL A 390 -18.81 -22.77 12.04
C VAL A 390 -18.38 -21.35 11.86
N ARG A 391 -17.21 -20.98 12.39
CA ARG A 391 -16.64 -19.65 12.25
C ARG A 391 -15.79 -19.56 10.98
N VAL A 392 -15.98 -18.51 10.21
CA VAL A 392 -15.14 -18.18 9.06
C VAL A 392 -13.87 -17.51 9.54
N ILE A 393 -12.72 -18.15 9.31
CA ILE A 393 -11.39 -17.61 9.63
C ILE A 393 -10.75 -16.85 8.47
N GLN A 394 -11.05 -17.28 7.23
CA GLN A 394 -10.57 -16.60 6.03
C GLN A 394 -11.49 -16.85 4.84
N VAL A 395 -11.53 -15.90 3.91
CA VAL A 395 -12.21 -16.03 2.62
C VAL A 395 -11.19 -15.80 1.51
N THR A 396 -11.05 -16.76 0.61
CA THR A 396 -10.09 -16.69 -0.50
C THR A 396 -10.53 -15.65 -1.53
N SER A 397 -9.61 -14.79 -1.95
CA SER A 397 -9.86 -13.79 -3.00
C SER A 397 -10.27 -14.49 -4.30
N ASN A 398 -11.28 -13.95 -5.00
CA ASN A 398 -11.88 -14.50 -6.22
C ASN A 398 -12.67 -15.82 -6.04
N SER A 399 -13.04 -16.18 -4.80
CA SER A 399 -13.96 -17.30 -4.55
C SER A 399 -15.42 -16.84 -4.64
N PRO A 400 -16.37 -17.78 -4.81
CA PRO A 400 -17.81 -17.47 -4.83
C PRO A 400 -18.34 -16.75 -3.59
N ALA A 401 -17.70 -16.97 -2.43
CA ALA A 401 -18.07 -16.32 -1.16
C ALA A 401 -17.42 -14.94 -0.97
N PHE A 402 -16.46 -14.55 -1.83
CA PHE A 402 -15.71 -13.30 -1.66
C PHE A 402 -16.62 -12.07 -1.83
N GLY A 403 -16.58 -11.17 -0.85
CA GLY A 403 -17.43 -9.97 -0.82
C GLY A 403 -18.82 -10.17 -0.20
N GLU A 404 -19.24 -11.41 0.00
CA GLU A 404 -20.54 -11.76 0.60
C GLU A 404 -20.38 -12.28 2.03
N ILE A 405 -19.36 -13.12 2.27
CA ILE A 405 -19.01 -13.71 3.56
C ILE A 405 -17.68 -13.07 4.03
N PHE A 406 -17.55 -12.82 5.33
CA PHE A 406 -16.40 -12.15 5.90
C PHE A 406 -15.80 -12.95 7.07
N ARG A 407 -14.53 -12.70 7.36
CA ARG A 407 -13.85 -13.27 8.52
C ARG A 407 -14.63 -12.90 9.81
N GLY A 408 -14.87 -13.89 10.66
CA GLY A 408 -15.62 -13.76 11.90
C GLY A 408 -17.10 -14.07 11.79
N ASP A 409 -17.64 -14.24 10.57
CA ASP A 409 -19.01 -14.72 10.37
C ASP A 409 -19.16 -16.13 10.94
N ILE A 410 -20.32 -16.40 11.55
CA ILE A 410 -20.68 -17.74 12.03
C ILE A 410 -21.78 -18.27 11.12
N ILE A 411 -21.49 -19.35 10.37
CA ILE A 411 -22.46 -19.99 9.49
C ILE A 411 -23.21 -21.06 10.28
N THR A 412 -24.53 -20.99 10.25
CA THR A 412 -25.41 -21.87 11.03
C THR A 412 -26.30 -22.74 10.17
N LYS A 413 -26.48 -22.39 8.87
CA LYS A 413 -27.41 -23.08 7.99
C LYS A 413 -27.11 -22.85 6.51
N ILE A 414 -27.33 -23.89 5.70
CA ILE A 414 -27.30 -23.80 4.22
C ILE A 414 -28.68 -24.27 3.71
N LYS A 415 -29.21 -23.55 2.72
CA LYS A 415 -30.50 -23.88 2.10
C LYS A 415 -30.40 -23.82 0.58
N SER A 416 -30.97 -24.80 -0.10
CA SER A 416 -31.21 -24.76 -1.54
C SER A 416 -32.60 -25.32 -1.83
N SER A 417 -33.43 -24.57 -2.57
CA SER A 417 -34.80 -24.95 -2.95
C SER A 417 -35.60 -25.42 -1.75
N ASN A 418 -35.79 -26.75 -1.60
CA ASN A 418 -36.56 -27.37 -0.54
C ASN A 418 -35.72 -28.12 0.52
N ILE A 419 -34.38 -28.05 0.41
CA ILE A 419 -33.47 -28.77 1.31
C ILE A 419 -32.80 -27.76 2.23
N THR A 420 -32.77 -28.03 3.51
CA THR A 420 -32.12 -27.22 4.52
C THR A 420 -31.17 -28.09 5.31
N TYR A 421 -29.94 -27.62 5.48
CA TYR A 421 -28.90 -28.25 6.31
C TYR A 421 -28.61 -27.30 7.48
N ASP A 422 -28.79 -27.81 8.69
CA ASP A 422 -28.33 -27.11 9.90
C ASP A 422 -26.83 -27.45 10.08
N ILE A 423 -26.02 -26.44 10.32
CA ILE A 423 -24.56 -26.55 10.42
C ILE A 423 -24.17 -26.38 11.88
N SER A 424 -23.58 -27.41 12.45
CA SER A 424 -23.11 -27.40 13.84
C SER A 424 -21.58 -27.46 13.95
N ASN A 425 -20.93 -27.98 12.93
CA ASN A 425 -19.47 -28.15 12.85
C ASN A 425 -19.01 -28.11 11.37
N VAL A 426 -17.69 -28.14 11.17
CA VAL A 426 -17.09 -28.07 9.82
C VAL A 426 -17.45 -29.28 8.95
N GLU A 427 -17.60 -30.49 9.54
CA GLU A 427 -17.98 -31.69 8.80
C GLU A 427 -19.40 -31.55 8.22
N ASP A 428 -20.37 -31.05 9.02
CA ASP A 428 -21.73 -30.76 8.54
C ASP A 428 -21.73 -29.80 7.37
N PHE A 429 -20.83 -28.76 7.39
CA PHE A 429 -20.71 -27.80 6.32
C PHE A 429 -20.21 -28.42 5.02
N VAL A 430 -19.19 -29.28 5.10
CA VAL A 430 -18.62 -29.99 3.94
C VAL A 430 -19.63 -30.95 3.36
N ASP A 431 -20.26 -31.78 4.20
CA ASP A 431 -21.26 -32.74 3.77
C ASP A 431 -22.47 -32.08 3.10
N ALA A 432 -22.89 -30.94 3.62
CA ALA A 432 -23.94 -30.13 3.01
C ALA A 432 -23.54 -29.62 1.62
N LEU A 433 -22.31 -29.14 1.44
CA LEU A 433 -21.83 -28.63 0.15
C LEU A 433 -21.60 -29.76 -0.86
N ASP A 434 -21.08 -30.90 -0.45
CA ASP A 434 -20.91 -32.10 -1.32
C ASP A 434 -22.23 -32.65 -1.90
N SER A 435 -23.36 -32.25 -1.30
CA SER A 435 -24.70 -32.63 -1.80
C SER A 435 -25.19 -31.75 -2.97
N PHE A 436 -24.46 -30.67 -3.31
CA PHE A 436 -24.83 -29.75 -4.39
C PHE A 436 -23.93 -29.94 -5.61
N ALA A 437 -24.49 -29.69 -6.79
CA ALA A 437 -23.73 -29.68 -8.03
C ALA A 437 -23.12 -28.31 -8.32
N VAL A 438 -22.02 -28.29 -9.08
CA VAL A 438 -21.44 -27.07 -9.63
C VAL A 438 -22.51 -26.33 -10.44
N GLY A 439 -22.70 -25.04 -10.12
CA GLY A 439 -23.73 -24.18 -10.68
C GLY A 439 -25.00 -24.07 -9.84
N ASP A 440 -25.17 -24.84 -8.78
CA ASP A 440 -26.31 -24.72 -7.88
C ASP A 440 -26.25 -23.40 -7.09
N LYS A 441 -27.40 -22.80 -6.87
CA LYS A 441 -27.54 -21.61 -6.03
C LYS A 441 -28.00 -22.01 -4.64
N ILE A 442 -27.22 -21.64 -3.66
CA ILE A 442 -27.49 -21.90 -2.24
C ILE A 442 -27.60 -20.59 -1.47
N ALA A 443 -28.42 -20.60 -0.42
CA ALA A 443 -28.49 -19.52 0.57
C ALA A 443 -27.78 -19.95 1.84
N ILE A 444 -26.80 -19.19 2.28
CA ILE A 444 -26.05 -19.40 3.50
C ILE A 444 -26.59 -18.44 4.55
N PHE A 445 -26.92 -18.96 5.71
CA PHE A 445 -27.42 -18.19 6.85
C PHE A 445 -26.42 -18.24 7.99
N GLY A 446 -26.33 -17.16 8.73
CA GLY A 446 -25.40 -17.07 9.85
C GLY A 446 -25.59 -15.83 10.71
N THR A 447 -24.62 -15.58 11.58
CA THR A 447 -24.54 -14.38 12.40
C THR A 447 -23.24 -13.64 12.15
N ARG A 448 -23.33 -12.31 12.04
CA ARG A 448 -22.22 -11.37 11.91
C ARG A 448 -22.35 -10.34 13.03
N GLU A 449 -21.37 -10.26 13.92
CA GLU A 449 -21.38 -9.34 15.07
C GLU A 449 -22.71 -9.40 15.86
N GLY A 450 -23.26 -10.61 16.06
CA GLY A 450 -24.50 -10.83 16.78
C GLY A 450 -25.80 -10.54 16.00
N SER A 451 -25.70 -10.13 14.72
CA SER A 451 -26.86 -9.90 13.85
C SER A 451 -27.00 -11.02 12.83
N ASN A 452 -28.22 -11.51 12.60
CA ASN A 452 -28.47 -12.52 11.59
C ASN A 452 -28.24 -11.96 10.17
N PHE A 453 -27.58 -12.74 9.32
CA PHE A 453 -27.46 -12.45 7.90
C PHE A 453 -27.83 -13.68 7.04
N PHE A 454 -28.10 -13.44 5.77
CA PHE A 454 -28.10 -14.50 4.75
C PHE A 454 -27.53 -13.95 3.44
N VAL A 455 -26.86 -14.83 2.71
CA VAL A 455 -26.27 -14.50 1.40
C VAL A 455 -26.55 -15.63 0.41
N ALA A 456 -26.64 -15.27 -0.87
CA ALA A 456 -26.78 -16.25 -1.94
C ALA A 456 -25.45 -16.46 -2.65
N VAL A 457 -24.99 -17.69 -2.77
CA VAL A 457 -23.72 -18.05 -3.38
C VAL A 457 -23.97 -19.13 -4.43
N THR A 458 -23.17 -19.13 -5.49
CA THR A 458 -23.20 -20.21 -6.51
C THR A 458 -22.06 -21.20 -6.20
N VAL A 459 -22.35 -22.49 -6.20
CA VAL A 459 -21.35 -23.55 -5.99
C VAL A 459 -20.49 -23.66 -7.26
N GLU A 460 -19.15 -23.58 -7.11
CA GLU A 460 -18.16 -23.72 -8.19
C GLU A 460 -17.36 -25.01 -8.08
#